data_d0a7bf21253c9272c4d5228268909824
#
_entry.id   d0a7bf21253c9272c4d5228268909824
#
_cell.length_a   1.000
_cell.length_b   1.000
_cell.length_c   1.000
_cell.angle_alpha   90.00
_cell.angle_beta   90.00
_cell.angle_gamma   90.00
#
_symmetry.space_group_name_H-M   'P 1'
#
loop_
_entity.id
_entity.type
_entity.pdbx_description
1 polymer ?
#
loop_
_entity_poly.entity_id
_entity_poly.type
_entity_poly.pdbx_seq_one_letter_code
_entity_poly.pdbx_strand_id
1 'polypeptide(L)'
;MKNSRTKILFVYLLIGGQYFQLMAQQNDKVWFDGFSRSFFARDAINDKILPDSVSARNASDGYNLLDLNTHVNPSKNLEIFSQIRIKNQFGSFFGSGTSIDVRQLRAKGVINNKIRFSLGDIFLKQTRFTLFNYDEDLSGYENNMFKPYRDILHYENFYRENRWRMQGLQTDFSFKFDRYIRTLEFDAFITRPRGSSPLSFNTSSSDLLLSGGTMVSQLNKSLTVESHYINFFEIPSSGTTNISIRNPVYHIGIRKYYTNKKSIFESKIETGFSERYWLHSERENNAADSISNFTQGMFLEFKNDFMRKDSSLEVTFGYRYVDPNFRSAGAQTRRLNFEASNSPTIYPYYSNAQIIRPISVFDLLSDENLYNQDLHGNLMIFNPIYSNVLPYGDATPNRHGFYLKSRFKQKVINGKLNTGAFQEVIGQGTAEKRNFTLLKAVVKLNMHELFKLKKEASIFLASENEYTRRTTDAISSVNLYSHQLTAFGNLELVDKLFIQFSFKQLYAKGNEFLNQRADYGVINNFILTNYNLNDHIISGGILYNINKNVYANVQYNWWGKTFNDSSNSNFNYNRLLFILSVKL
;
A
#
# COMPACT_ATOMS: atom_id res chain seq x y z
N MET A 1 16.87 -51.87 -9.34
CA MET A 1 15.44 -51.77 -9.75
C MET A 1 14.47 -51.36 -8.62
N LYS A 2 14.87 -50.52 -7.65
CA LYS A 2 14.00 -50.10 -6.55
C LYS A 2 13.55 -48.63 -6.59
N ASN A 3 14.11 -47.80 -7.50
CA ASN A 3 13.82 -46.34 -7.56
C ASN A 3 12.72 -45.94 -8.56
N SER A 4 12.12 -46.88 -9.27
CA SER A 4 11.07 -46.58 -10.25
C SER A 4 9.68 -46.48 -9.63
N ARG A 5 9.41 -47.23 -8.56
CA ARG A 5 8.05 -47.25 -7.92
C ARG A 5 7.72 -45.99 -7.13
N THR A 6 8.72 -45.34 -6.53
CA THR A 6 8.50 -44.11 -5.74
C THR A 6 8.24 -42.89 -6.65
N LYS A 7 8.84 -42.82 -7.82
CA LYS A 7 8.57 -41.75 -8.80
C LYS A 7 7.17 -41.86 -9.42
N ILE A 8 6.71 -43.10 -9.62
CA ILE A 8 5.36 -43.37 -10.15
C ILE A 8 4.29 -43.00 -9.12
N LEU A 9 4.55 -43.25 -7.82
CA LEU A 9 3.61 -42.88 -6.75
C LEU A 9 3.47 -41.35 -6.62
N PHE A 10 4.54 -40.58 -6.80
CA PHE A 10 4.50 -39.11 -6.73
C PHE A 10 3.78 -38.49 -7.95
N VAL A 11 3.91 -39.10 -9.13
CA VAL A 11 3.18 -38.70 -10.33
C VAL A 11 1.69 -39.04 -10.23
N TYR A 12 1.34 -40.18 -9.63
CA TYR A 12 -0.07 -40.54 -9.36
C TYR A 12 -0.73 -39.66 -8.29
N LEU A 13 0.02 -39.18 -7.29
CA LEU A 13 -0.48 -38.21 -6.30
C LEU A 13 -0.71 -36.81 -6.94
N LEU A 14 0.14 -36.40 -7.87
CA LEU A 14 -0.03 -35.13 -8.61
C LEU A 14 -1.16 -35.21 -9.65
N ILE A 15 -1.34 -36.33 -10.32
CA ILE A 15 -2.40 -36.52 -11.33
C ILE A 15 -3.75 -36.80 -10.64
N GLY A 16 -3.76 -37.55 -9.52
CA GLY A 16 -4.95 -37.78 -8.72
C GLY A 16 -5.54 -36.50 -8.12
N GLY A 17 -4.68 -35.54 -7.71
CA GLY A 17 -5.10 -34.23 -7.23
C GLY A 17 -5.84 -33.37 -8.27
N GLN A 18 -5.55 -33.54 -9.55
CA GLN A 18 -6.23 -32.78 -10.62
C GLN A 18 -7.62 -33.34 -10.97
N TYR A 19 -7.83 -34.63 -10.80
CA TYR A 19 -9.16 -35.25 -11.01
C TYR A 19 -10.14 -34.94 -9.86
N PHE A 20 -9.66 -34.69 -8.65
CA PHE A 20 -10.50 -34.27 -7.54
C PHE A 20 -11.02 -32.82 -7.70
N GLN A 21 -10.29 -31.94 -8.37
CA GLN A 21 -10.75 -30.56 -8.58
C GLN A 21 -11.93 -30.42 -9.57
N LEU A 22 -12.09 -31.34 -10.50
CA LEU A 22 -13.17 -31.27 -11.51
C LEU A 22 -14.53 -31.79 -11.02
N MET A 23 -14.56 -32.57 -9.94
CA MET A 23 -15.81 -33.11 -9.39
C MET A 23 -16.31 -32.40 -8.11
N ALA A 24 -15.47 -31.54 -7.49
CA ALA A 24 -15.77 -30.94 -6.17
C ALA A 24 -16.50 -29.60 -6.20
N GLN A 25 -16.84 -29.06 -7.38
CA GLN A 25 -17.32 -27.66 -7.45
C GLN A 25 -18.85 -27.49 -7.39
N GLN A 26 -19.65 -28.48 -7.10
CA GLN A 26 -21.09 -28.31 -7.28
C GLN A 26 -22.02 -28.58 -6.08
N ASN A 27 -21.58 -28.76 -4.87
CA ASN A 27 -22.46 -28.74 -3.68
C ASN A 27 -21.75 -29.15 -2.37
N ASP A 28 -20.43 -29.08 -2.29
CA ASP A 28 -19.73 -29.49 -1.10
C ASP A 28 -19.84 -28.43 -0.01
N LYS A 29 -20.29 -28.86 1.16
CA LYS A 29 -20.33 -28.01 2.36
C LYS A 29 -18.93 -27.58 2.82
N VAL A 30 -17.90 -28.27 2.36
CA VAL A 30 -16.50 -27.99 2.68
C VAL A 30 -15.66 -28.14 1.41
N TRP A 31 -14.85 -27.14 1.10
CA TRP A 31 -13.90 -27.19 -0.02
C TRP A 31 -12.60 -26.48 0.35
N PHE A 32 -11.56 -26.78 -0.41
CA PHE A 32 -10.21 -26.29 -0.16
C PHE A 32 -9.64 -25.66 -1.42
N ASP A 33 -8.88 -24.59 -1.23
CA ASP A 33 -7.94 -24.06 -2.20
C ASP A 33 -6.67 -23.61 -1.47
N GLY A 34 -5.72 -23.02 -2.18
CA GLY A 34 -4.53 -22.60 -1.49
C GLY A 34 -3.49 -21.96 -2.38
N PHE A 35 -2.36 -21.72 -1.76
CA PHE A 35 -1.23 -21.08 -2.37
C PHE A 35 0.07 -21.69 -1.81
N SER A 36 1.04 -21.95 -2.69
CA SER A 36 2.36 -22.39 -2.27
C SER A 36 3.44 -21.51 -2.90
N ARG A 37 4.52 -21.26 -2.16
CA ARG A 37 5.68 -20.53 -2.63
C ARG A 37 6.96 -21.12 -2.09
N SER A 38 7.94 -21.30 -2.98
CA SER A 38 9.34 -21.46 -2.62
C SER A 38 10.05 -20.16 -2.93
N PHE A 39 10.76 -19.63 -1.94
CA PHE A 39 11.52 -18.39 -2.04
C PHE A 39 12.95 -18.65 -1.62
N PHE A 40 13.90 -18.10 -2.35
CA PHE A 40 15.30 -18.08 -1.98
C PHE A 40 15.92 -16.77 -2.44
N ALA A 41 16.64 -16.11 -1.55
CA ALA A 41 17.41 -14.91 -1.83
C ALA A 41 18.85 -15.08 -1.32
N ARG A 42 19.81 -14.58 -2.08
CA ARG A 42 21.20 -14.42 -1.66
C ARG A 42 21.61 -12.98 -1.86
N ASP A 43 21.99 -12.34 -0.79
CA ASP A 43 22.35 -10.93 -0.73
C ASP A 43 23.83 -10.75 -0.49
N ALA A 44 24.42 -9.74 -1.13
CA ALA A 44 25.80 -9.35 -0.91
C ALA A 44 25.91 -7.82 -0.89
N ILE A 45 26.58 -7.28 0.10
CA ILE A 45 27.03 -5.88 0.12
C ILE A 45 28.50 -5.85 -0.30
N ASN A 46 28.79 -5.00 -1.27
CA ASN A 46 30.15 -4.70 -1.68
C ASN A 46 30.42 -3.23 -1.35
N ASP A 47 30.99 -3.02 -0.15
CA ASP A 47 31.38 -1.69 0.32
C ASP A 47 32.84 -1.75 0.78
N LYS A 48 33.66 -0.85 0.21
CA LYS A 48 35.07 -0.73 0.58
C LYS A 48 35.27 -0.01 1.92
N ILE A 49 34.18 0.57 2.46
CA ILE A 49 34.20 1.47 3.63
C ILE A 49 33.62 0.79 4.88
N LEU A 50 33.02 -0.40 4.74
CA LEU A 50 32.52 -1.13 5.90
C LEU A 50 33.68 -1.51 6.81
N PRO A 51 33.65 -1.17 8.12
CA PRO A 51 34.66 -1.59 9.06
C PRO A 51 34.77 -3.12 9.09
N ASP A 52 35.96 -3.65 9.32
CA ASP A 52 36.21 -5.10 9.43
C ASP A 52 35.38 -5.81 10.52
N SER A 53 34.78 -5.03 11.42
CA SER A 53 33.86 -5.49 12.47
C SER A 53 32.46 -5.89 11.98
N VAL A 54 32.11 -5.64 10.72
CA VAL A 54 30.81 -6.04 10.14
C VAL A 54 30.84 -7.51 9.78
N SER A 55 30.14 -8.32 10.56
CA SER A 55 30.25 -9.78 10.53
C SER A 55 29.64 -10.47 9.30
N ALA A 56 28.81 -9.81 8.49
CA ALA A 56 28.16 -10.46 7.34
C ALA A 56 28.09 -9.53 6.13
N ARG A 57 28.98 -9.75 5.16
CA ARG A 57 28.90 -9.14 3.82
C ARG A 57 27.99 -9.93 2.87
N ASN A 58 27.63 -11.15 3.23
CA ASN A 58 26.73 -12.01 2.50
C ASN A 58 25.69 -12.58 3.44
N ALA A 59 24.43 -12.59 3.00
CA ALA A 59 23.33 -13.24 3.70
C ALA A 59 22.54 -14.10 2.71
N SER A 60 21.99 -15.19 3.19
CA SER A 60 21.06 -16.00 2.41
C SER A 60 19.83 -16.24 3.24
N ASP A 61 18.67 -16.10 2.63
CA ASP A 61 17.38 -16.40 3.23
C ASP A 61 16.54 -17.23 2.27
N GLY A 62 15.67 -18.06 2.80
CA GLY A 62 14.78 -18.85 1.98
C GLY A 62 13.79 -19.64 2.80
N TYR A 63 12.66 -19.91 2.17
CA TYR A 63 11.59 -20.69 2.79
C TYR A 63 10.71 -21.37 1.74
N ASN A 64 10.04 -22.42 2.20
CA ASN A 64 8.85 -22.95 1.55
C ASN A 64 7.63 -22.61 2.38
N LEU A 65 6.54 -22.19 1.75
CA LEU A 65 5.27 -22.03 2.42
C LEU A 65 4.14 -22.70 1.64
N LEU A 66 3.16 -23.16 2.41
CA LEU A 66 1.86 -23.64 1.93
C LEU A 66 0.79 -22.94 2.75
N ASP A 67 -0.08 -22.20 2.11
CA ASP A 67 -1.30 -21.66 2.70
C ASP A 67 -2.49 -22.48 2.23
N LEU A 68 -3.13 -23.13 3.16
CA LEU A 68 -4.34 -23.93 2.94
C LEU A 68 -5.56 -23.11 3.33
N ASN A 69 -6.40 -22.81 2.36
CA ASN A 69 -7.69 -22.18 2.56
C ASN A 69 -8.76 -23.23 2.75
N THR A 70 -9.49 -23.14 3.85
CA THR A 70 -10.62 -24.00 4.16
C THR A 70 -11.89 -23.15 4.12
N HIS A 71 -12.84 -23.57 3.31
CA HIS A 71 -14.16 -22.96 3.19
C HIS A 71 -15.20 -23.95 3.73
N VAL A 72 -15.98 -23.52 4.69
CA VAL A 72 -17.07 -24.32 5.28
C VAL A 72 -18.38 -23.56 5.10
N ASN A 73 -19.34 -24.16 4.42
CA ASN A 73 -20.68 -23.62 4.19
C ASN A 73 -21.71 -24.40 5.00
N PRO A 74 -21.90 -24.11 6.31
CA PRO A 74 -22.86 -24.83 7.15
C PRO A 74 -24.29 -24.70 6.63
N SER A 75 -24.57 -23.58 5.97
CA SER A 75 -25.83 -23.30 5.28
C SER A 75 -25.57 -22.49 4.01
N LYS A 76 -26.60 -22.36 3.16
CA LYS A 76 -26.54 -21.54 1.92
C LYS A 76 -26.26 -20.06 2.20
N ASN A 77 -26.51 -19.60 3.43
CA ASN A 77 -26.42 -18.19 3.82
C ASN A 77 -25.24 -17.91 4.75
N LEU A 78 -24.37 -18.88 5.02
CA LEU A 78 -23.24 -18.73 5.94
C LEU A 78 -22.00 -19.42 5.37
N GLU A 79 -20.92 -18.68 5.25
CA GLU A 79 -19.57 -19.15 4.91
C GLU A 79 -18.63 -18.90 6.10
N ILE A 80 -17.90 -19.90 6.51
CA ILE A 80 -16.77 -19.79 7.43
C ILE A 80 -15.51 -20.06 6.61
N PHE A 81 -14.55 -19.17 6.70
CA PHE A 81 -13.28 -19.25 5.99
C PHE A 81 -12.13 -19.24 6.99
N SER A 82 -11.19 -20.16 6.79
CA SER A 82 -9.93 -20.21 7.54
C SER A 82 -8.76 -20.36 6.57
N GLN A 83 -7.67 -19.63 6.80
CA GLN A 83 -6.41 -19.82 6.11
C GLN A 83 -5.33 -20.25 7.11
N ILE A 84 -4.79 -21.44 6.91
CA ILE A 84 -3.72 -22.02 7.72
C ILE A 84 -2.44 -21.99 6.91
N ARG A 85 -1.38 -21.41 7.46
CA ARG A 85 -0.05 -21.37 6.88
C ARG A 85 0.84 -22.44 7.50
N ILE A 86 1.52 -23.18 6.65
CA ILE A 86 2.66 -24.01 7.00
C ILE A 86 3.89 -23.36 6.32
N LYS A 87 4.85 -22.89 7.11
CA LYS A 87 6.10 -22.29 6.61
C LYS A 87 7.30 -23.04 7.17
N ASN A 88 8.23 -23.39 6.28
CA ASN A 88 9.50 -24.02 6.63
C ASN A 88 10.64 -23.18 6.08
N GLN A 89 11.57 -22.75 6.94
CA GLN A 89 12.76 -22.01 6.56
C GLN A 89 13.87 -22.95 6.10
N PHE A 90 14.65 -22.53 5.09
CA PHE A 90 15.81 -23.29 4.66
C PHE A 90 16.93 -23.26 5.70
N GLY A 91 17.70 -24.35 5.77
CA GLY A 91 18.79 -24.51 6.73
C GLY A 91 18.39 -25.10 8.07
N SER A 92 17.12 -25.46 8.25
CA SER A 92 16.65 -26.17 9.45
C SER A 92 16.69 -27.67 9.27
N PHE A 93 17.27 -28.39 10.22
CA PHE A 93 17.23 -29.84 10.27
C PHE A 93 16.03 -30.34 11.07
N PHE A 94 15.40 -31.43 10.65
CA PHE A 94 14.34 -32.14 11.38
C PHE A 94 13.12 -31.28 11.76
N GLY A 95 12.73 -30.33 10.90
CA GLY A 95 11.53 -29.54 11.09
C GLY A 95 11.62 -28.43 12.15
N SER A 96 12.81 -28.15 12.68
CA SER A 96 13.01 -27.11 13.71
C SER A 96 12.70 -25.69 13.23
N GLY A 97 12.58 -25.45 11.92
CA GLY A 97 12.18 -24.18 11.32
C GLY A 97 10.76 -24.17 10.77
N THR A 98 9.92 -25.14 11.10
CA THR A 98 8.54 -25.21 10.62
C THR A 98 7.61 -24.50 11.57
N SER A 99 6.85 -23.52 11.08
CA SER A 99 5.75 -22.85 11.79
C SER A 99 4.40 -23.22 11.17
N ILE A 100 3.37 -23.25 12.01
CA ILE A 100 1.97 -23.40 11.59
C ILE A 100 1.18 -22.27 12.22
N ASP A 101 0.58 -21.41 11.39
CA ASP A 101 -0.09 -20.20 11.82
C ASP A 101 -1.49 -20.11 11.20
N VAL A 102 -2.47 -19.62 11.96
CA VAL A 102 -3.77 -19.22 11.43
C VAL A 102 -3.67 -17.78 10.94
N ARG A 103 -3.65 -17.58 9.63
CA ARG A 103 -3.47 -16.25 9.02
C ARG A 103 -4.76 -15.45 8.90
N GLN A 104 -5.87 -16.14 8.64
CA GLN A 104 -7.21 -15.55 8.52
C GLN A 104 -8.25 -16.44 9.12
N LEU A 105 -9.22 -15.81 9.78
CA LEU A 105 -10.45 -16.44 10.21
C LEU A 105 -11.59 -15.45 10.03
N ARG A 106 -12.63 -15.85 9.29
CA ARG A 106 -13.81 -15.01 9.09
C ARG A 106 -15.07 -15.83 8.91
N ALA A 107 -16.18 -15.26 9.34
CA ALA A 107 -17.51 -15.73 9.01
C ALA A 107 -18.24 -14.64 8.20
N LYS A 108 -18.90 -15.03 7.12
CA LYS A 108 -19.77 -14.16 6.32
C LYS A 108 -21.12 -14.80 6.18
N GLY A 109 -22.15 -13.97 6.27
CA GLY A 109 -23.48 -14.50 6.11
C GLY A 109 -24.52 -13.47 5.72
N VAL A 110 -25.74 -13.96 5.48
CA VAL A 110 -26.91 -13.14 5.16
C VAL A 110 -28.06 -13.54 6.07
N ILE A 111 -28.56 -12.57 6.85
CA ILE A 111 -29.70 -12.75 7.74
C ILE A 111 -30.97 -12.33 7.00
N ASN A 112 -31.95 -13.24 6.93
CA ASN A 112 -33.26 -13.02 6.31
C ASN A 112 -33.20 -12.47 4.87
N ASN A 113 -32.14 -12.79 4.11
CA ASN A 113 -31.87 -12.30 2.76
C ASN A 113 -31.83 -10.75 2.65
N LYS A 114 -31.58 -10.05 3.74
CA LYS A 114 -31.61 -8.57 3.82
C LYS A 114 -30.33 -7.97 4.35
N ILE A 115 -29.77 -8.52 5.42
CA ILE A 115 -28.61 -7.98 6.11
C ILE A 115 -27.42 -8.91 5.86
N ARG A 116 -26.40 -8.43 5.19
CA ARG A 116 -25.12 -9.11 5.09
C ARG A 116 -24.27 -8.76 6.30
N PHE A 117 -23.51 -9.71 6.80
CA PHE A 117 -22.53 -9.48 7.85
C PHE A 117 -21.21 -10.18 7.53
N SER A 118 -20.14 -9.64 8.07
CA SER A 118 -18.81 -10.24 8.08
C SER A 118 -18.21 -10.06 9.47
N LEU A 119 -17.71 -11.15 10.05
CA LEU A 119 -17.09 -11.18 11.38
C LEU A 119 -15.70 -11.79 11.26
N GLY A 120 -14.73 -11.26 11.99
CA GLY A 120 -13.31 -11.67 11.96
C GLY A 120 -12.50 -10.80 11.01
N ASP A 121 -11.71 -11.41 10.13
CA ASP A 121 -10.90 -10.65 9.15
C ASP A 121 -11.78 -10.02 8.07
N ILE A 122 -11.85 -8.70 8.06
CA ILE A 122 -12.62 -7.91 7.10
C ILE A 122 -11.72 -6.95 6.33
N PHE A 123 -12.15 -6.55 5.13
CA PHE A 123 -11.40 -5.68 4.23
C PHE A 123 -12.21 -4.42 3.95
N LEU A 124 -11.84 -3.33 4.60
CA LEU A 124 -12.56 -2.07 4.60
C LEU A 124 -11.96 -1.06 3.64
N LYS A 125 -12.83 -0.28 3.00
CA LYS A 125 -12.47 0.84 2.14
C LYS A 125 -13.65 1.81 2.06
N GLN A 126 -13.35 3.10 2.15
CA GLN A 126 -14.31 4.17 1.88
C GLN A 126 -13.73 5.16 0.85
N THR A 127 -13.67 6.44 1.19
CA THR A 127 -13.12 7.47 0.32
C THR A 127 -11.63 7.71 0.58
N ARG A 128 -10.98 8.43 -0.34
CA ARG A 128 -9.57 8.82 -0.23
C ARG A 128 -9.29 9.80 0.91
N PHE A 129 -10.33 10.33 1.55
CA PHE A 129 -10.22 11.23 2.70
C PHE A 129 -10.64 10.60 4.03
N THR A 130 -11.21 9.40 4.01
CA THR A 130 -11.65 8.68 5.21
C THR A 130 -10.87 7.39 5.44
N LEU A 131 -11.12 6.35 4.65
CA LEU A 131 -10.48 5.03 4.81
C LEU A 131 -10.00 4.48 3.47
N PHE A 132 -8.70 4.61 3.21
CA PHE A 132 -8.10 4.24 1.94
C PHE A 132 -6.60 3.94 2.11
N ASN A 133 -6.15 2.78 1.62
CA ASN A 133 -4.74 2.43 1.58
C ASN A 133 -4.17 2.72 0.19
N TYR A 134 -3.18 3.61 0.09
CA TYR A 134 -2.62 4.06 -1.18
C TYR A 134 -1.54 3.15 -1.78
N ASP A 135 -1.26 1.99 -1.20
CA ASP A 135 -0.15 1.15 -1.64
C ASP A 135 -0.23 0.72 -3.11
N GLU A 136 -1.42 0.34 -3.57
CA GLU A 136 -1.59 -0.09 -4.95
C GLU A 136 -1.45 1.04 -5.97
N ASP A 137 -1.69 2.28 -5.57
CA ASP A 137 -1.53 3.44 -6.44
C ASP A 137 -0.07 3.65 -6.84
N LEU A 138 0.88 3.23 -5.99
CA LEU A 138 2.31 3.30 -6.24
C LEU A 138 2.75 2.30 -7.32
N SER A 139 2.12 1.14 -7.38
CA SER A 139 2.48 0.06 -8.31
C SER A 139 2.32 0.44 -9.79
N GLY A 140 1.52 1.47 -10.07
CA GLY A 140 1.23 1.90 -11.44
C GLY A 140 2.42 2.47 -12.22
N TYR A 141 3.51 2.83 -11.52
CA TYR A 141 4.73 3.42 -12.08
C TYR A 141 5.93 2.47 -11.97
N GLU A 142 5.76 1.31 -11.38
CA GLU A 142 6.76 0.25 -11.33
C GLU A 142 6.63 -0.71 -12.50
N ASN A 143 7.75 -1.25 -12.97
CA ASN A 143 7.76 -2.26 -14.00
C ASN A 143 7.43 -3.66 -13.47
N ASN A 144 7.12 -4.58 -14.39
CA ASN A 144 6.69 -5.93 -14.03
C ASN A 144 7.82 -6.82 -13.49
N MET A 145 9.09 -6.46 -13.62
CA MET A 145 10.19 -7.24 -13.08
C MET A 145 10.14 -7.32 -11.56
N PHE A 146 9.70 -6.24 -10.90
CA PHE A 146 9.55 -6.17 -9.44
C PHE A 146 8.18 -6.62 -8.94
N LYS A 147 7.29 -7.05 -9.86
CA LYS A 147 5.97 -7.56 -9.50
C LYS A 147 6.03 -8.74 -8.51
N PRO A 148 6.93 -9.74 -8.63
CA PRO A 148 7.02 -10.83 -7.67
C PRO A 148 7.26 -10.36 -6.22
N TYR A 149 8.06 -9.32 -6.02
CA TYR A 149 8.27 -8.72 -4.69
C TYR A 149 7.00 -8.07 -4.15
N ARG A 150 6.32 -7.26 -4.97
CA ARG A 150 5.05 -6.65 -4.56
C ARG A 150 3.98 -7.69 -4.28
N ASP A 151 3.89 -8.73 -5.10
CA ASP A 151 2.94 -9.83 -4.90
C ASP A 151 3.19 -10.54 -3.56
N ILE A 152 4.46 -10.73 -3.16
CA ILE A 152 4.81 -11.26 -1.84
C ILE A 152 4.29 -10.33 -0.75
N LEU A 153 4.62 -9.03 -0.79
CA LEU A 153 4.21 -8.07 0.21
C LEU A 153 2.69 -7.93 0.31
N HIS A 154 2.01 -7.81 -0.82
CA HIS A 154 0.56 -7.70 -0.86
C HIS A 154 -0.10 -8.96 -0.28
N TYR A 155 0.44 -10.13 -0.61
CA TYR A 155 -0.06 -11.40 -0.10
C TYR A 155 0.19 -11.54 1.41
N GLU A 156 1.40 -11.21 1.88
CA GLU A 156 1.75 -11.30 3.31
C GLU A 156 0.90 -10.34 4.16
N ASN A 157 0.61 -9.16 3.65
CA ASN A 157 -0.14 -8.12 4.36
C ASN A 157 -1.64 -8.11 3.98
N PHE A 158 -2.09 -9.00 3.12
CA PHE A 158 -3.47 -9.09 2.63
C PHE A 158 -3.99 -7.81 1.98
N TYR A 159 -3.15 -7.06 1.28
CA TYR A 159 -3.59 -5.90 0.53
C TYR A 159 -4.46 -6.31 -0.67
N ARG A 160 -5.62 -5.68 -0.79
CA ARG A 160 -6.56 -5.88 -1.89
C ARG A 160 -7.21 -4.57 -2.27
N GLU A 161 -6.93 -4.06 -3.45
CA GLU A 161 -7.62 -2.90 -4.03
C GLU A 161 -7.65 -1.67 -3.11
N ASN A 162 -6.52 -1.32 -2.50
CA ASN A 162 -6.42 -0.21 -1.54
C ASN A 162 -7.32 -0.35 -0.31
N ARG A 163 -7.63 -1.58 0.11
CA ARG A 163 -8.42 -1.89 1.31
C ARG A 163 -7.53 -2.09 2.52
N TRP A 164 -8.06 -1.73 3.67
CA TRP A 164 -7.47 -2.09 4.95
C TRP A 164 -7.96 -3.44 5.42
N ARG A 165 -7.05 -4.33 5.77
CA ARG A 165 -7.37 -5.54 6.51
C ARG A 165 -7.46 -5.21 8.00
N MET A 166 -8.58 -5.56 8.61
CA MET A 166 -8.84 -5.35 10.04
C MET A 166 -9.64 -6.51 10.61
N GLN A 167 -9.62 -6.65 11.93
CA GLN A 167 -10.44 -7.63 12.63
C GLN A 167 -11.61 -6.95 13.34
N GLY A 168 -12.83 -7.46 13.11
CA GLY A 168 -14.04 -6.87 13.67
C GLY A 168 -15.31 -7.36 13.02
N LEU A 169 -16.32 -6.52 13.06
CA LEU A 169 -17.65 -6.75 12.50
C LEU A 169 -17.97 -5.69 11.44
N GLN A 170 -18.53 -6.12 10.34
CA GLN A 170 -19.11 -5.26 9.29
C GLN A 170 -20.51 -5.77 8.97
N THR A 171 -21.45 -4.86 8.78
CA THR A 171 -22.81 -5.16 8.31
C THR A 171 -23.18 -4.22 7.18
N ASP A 172 -23.90 -4.73 6.18
CA ASP A 172 -24.44 -3.91 5.11
C ASP A 172 -25.86 -4.35 4.75
N PHE A 173 -26.68 -3.37 4.36
CA PHE A 173 -28.06 -3.58 3.94
C PHE A 173 -28.52 -2.44 3.02
N SER A 174 -29.56 -2.68 2.24
CA SER A 174 -30.07 -1.70 1.29
C SER A 174 -31.60 -1.73 1.22
N PHE A 175 -32.16 -0.54 0.93
CA PHE A 175 -33.58 -0.35 0.67
C PHE A 175 -33.79 0.17 -0.74
N LYS A 176 -34.87 -0.24 -1.36
CA LYS A 176 -35.35 0.28 -2.64
C LYS A 176 -36.65 1.01 -2.43
N PHE A 177 -36.79 2.16 -3.10
CA PHE A 177 -37.98 3.01 -3.02
C PHE A 177 -38.46 3.34 -4.43
N ASP A 178 -39.77 3.60 -4.56
CA ASP A 178 -40.37 3.92 -5.85
C ASP A 178 -40.36 5.41 -6.19
N ARG A 179 -40.19 6.29 -5.20
CA ARG A 179 -40.24 7.75 -5.33
C ARG A 179 -39.02 8.41 -4.72
N TYR A 180 -38.59 9.56 -5.27
CA TYR A 180 -37.52 10.46 -4.81
C TYR A 180 -36.14 9.82 -4.64
N ILE A 181 -36.03 8.75 -3.90
CA ILE A 181 -34.81 7.98 -3.67
C ILE A 181 -35.02 6.59 -4.30
N ARG A 182 -34.14 6.17 -5.18
CA ARG A 182 -34.20 4.84 -5.81
C ARG A 182 -33.65 3.73 -4.94
N THR A 183 -32.47 3.98 -4.39
CA THR A 183 -31.80 3.06 -3.46
C THR A 183 -31.16 3.84 -2.33
N LEU A 184 -31.19 3.25 -1.16
CA LEU A 184 -30.46 3.71 0.02
C LEU A 184 -29.66 2.54 0.57
N GLU A 185 -28.36 2.67 0.55
CA GLU A 185 -27.42 1.62 0.95
C GLU A 185 -26.70 2.07 2.22
N PHE A 186 -26.58 1.16 3.18
CA PHE A 186 -25.87 1.37 4.43
C PHE A 186 -24.79 0.31 4.60
N ASP A 187 -23.64 0.75 5.07
CA ASP A 187 -22.55 -0.08 5.57
C ASP A 187 -22.13 0.46 6.93
N ALA A 188 -21.94 -0.41 7.90
CA ALA A 188 -21.48 -0.04 9.22
C ALA A 188 -20.45 -1.07 9.70
N PHE A 189 -19.41 -0.60 10.39
CA PHE A 189 -18.36 -1.48 10.88
C PHE A 189 -17.78 -0.99 12.20
N ILE A 190 -17.25 -1.95 12.95
CA ILE A 190 -16.41 -1.72 14.12
C ILE A 190 -15.26 -2.71 14.11
N THR A 191 -14.04 -2.24 14.33
CA THR A 191 -12.82 -3.06 14.29
C THR A 191 -11.87 -2.65 15.41
N ARG A 192 -10.93 -3.54 15.71
CA ARG A 192 -9.86 -3.34 16.68
C ARG A 192 -8.51 -3.42 15.95
N PRO A 193 -8.00 -2.30 15.37
CA PRO A 193 -6.72 -2.26 14.67
C PRO A 193 -5.53 -2.65 15.54
N ARG A 194 -5.56 -2.29 16.84
CA ARG A 194 -4.51 -2.63 17.80
C ARG A 194 -5.11 -3.00 19.14
N GLY A 195 -4.65 -4.12 19.72
CA GLY A 195 -4.95 -4.50 21.09
C GLY A 195 -4.02 -3.79 22.10
N SER A 196 -4.46 -3.69 23.34
CA SER A 196 -3.59 -3.24 24.44
C SER A 196 -2.45 -4.24 24.64
N SER A 197 -1.25 -3.70 24.91
CA SER A 197 -0.08 -4.50 25.25
C SER A 197 0.75 -3.81 26.33
N PRO A 198 1.36 -4.56 27.27
CA PRO A 198 2.25 -3.97 28.26
C PRO A 198 3.51 -3.41 27.58
N LEU A 199 3.84 -2.16 27.85
CA LEU A 199 5.07 -1.47 27.40
C LEU A 199 6.17 -1.54 28.47
N SER A 200 5.78 -1.46 29.74
CA SER A 200 6.64 -1.61 30.91
C SER A 200 5.81 -2.06 32.11
N PHE A 201 6.45 -2.21 33.29
CA PHE A 201 5.76 -2.67 34.50
C PHE A 201 4.50 -1.87 34.88
N ASN A 202 4.43 -0.57 34.50
CA ASN A 202 3.32 0.31 34.87
C ASN A 202 2.65 1.01 33.69
N THR A 203 3.06 0.72 32.45
CA THR A 203 2.49 1.34 31.27
C THR A 203 2.07 0.29 30.25
N SER A 204 0.90 0.47 29.64
CA SER A 204 0.42 -0.34 28.54
C SER A 204 -0.01 0.54 27.38
N SER A 205 0.15 0.06 26.15
CA SER A 205 -0.47 0.70 24.99
C SER A 205 -1.98 0.56 25.10
N SER A 206 -2.69 1.62 24.74
CA SER A 206 -4.17 1.61 24.72
C SER A 206 -4.71 0.74 23.59
N ASP A 207 -5.92 0.21 23.80
CA ASP A 207 -6.70 -0.36 22.71
C ASP A 207 -7.05 0.72 21.69
N LEU A 208 -6.78 0.45 20.40
CA LEU A 208 -7.21 1.29 19.31
C LEU A 208 -8.41 0.66 18.61
N LEU A 209 -9.53 1.36 18.60
CA LEU A 209 -10.74 0.99 17.90
C LEU A 209 -10.97 1.90 16.69
N LEU A 210 -11.58 1.34 15.67
CA LEU A 210 -12.10 2.07 14.52
C LEU A 210 -13.55 1.68 14.33
N SER A 211 -14.44 2.66 14.40
CA SER A 211 -15.84 2.53 14.00
C SER A 211 -16.15 3.44 12.82
N GLY A 212 -17.13 3.07 12.02
CA GLY A 212 -17.55 3.91 10.93
C GLY A 212 -18.69 3.33 10.13
N GLY A 213 -19.06 4.07 9.10
CA GLY A 213 -20.12 3.66 8.18
C GLY A 213 -20.17 4.52 6.93
N THR A 214 -20.98 4.04 6.01
CA THR A 214 -21.25 4.66 4.72
C THR A 214 -22.75 4.65 4.47
N MET A 215 -23.28 5.76 3.99
CA MET A 215 -24.63 5.85 3.48
C MET A 215 -24.55 6.36 2.03
N VAL A 216 -25.09 5.59 1.09
CA VAL A 216 -25.17 5.97 -0.31
C VAL A 216 -26.64 6.06 -0.72
N SER A 217 -27.07 7.23 -1.16
CA SER A 217 -28.41 7.51 -1.64
C SER A 217 -28.38 7.77 -3.14
N GLN A 218 -28.94 6.86 -3.94
CA GLN A 218 -29.15 7.07 -5.34
C GLN A 218 -30.51 7.77 -5.55
N LEU A 219 -30.50 9.07 -5.81
CA LEU A 219 -31.71 9.85 -6.00
C LEU A 219 -32.35 9.55 -7.35
N ASN A 220 -31.53 9.42 -8.41
CA ASN A 220 -31.99 9.01 -9.72
C ASN A 220 -30.87 8.30 -10.49
N LYS A 221 -31.08 7.98 -11.79
CA LYS A 221 -30.09 7.24 -12.61
C LYS A 221 -28.74 7.96 -12.73
N SER A 222 -28.72 9.28 -12.53
CA SER A 222 -27.54 10.11 -12.78
C SER A 222 -27.02 10.84 -11.54
N LEU A 223 -27.74 10.84 -10.42
CA LEU A 223 -27.38 11.59 -9.22
C LEU A 223 -27.32 10.67 -8.00
N THR A 224 -26.16 10.68 -7.35
CA THR A 224 -25.87 9.93 -6.13
C THR A 224 -25.33 10.90 -5.07
N VAL A 225 -25.79 10.76 -3.86
CA VAL A 225 -25.26 11.44 -2.68
C VAL A 225 -24.68 10.37 -1.76
N GLU A 226 -23.47 10.58 -1.27
CA GLU A 226 -22.79 9.68 -0.37
C GLU A 226 -22.34 10.41 0.89
N SER A 227 -22.43 9.74 2.03
CA SER A 227 -21.92 10.21 3.31
C SER A 227 -21.10 9.10 3.95
N HIS A 228 -19.95 9.47 4.47
CA HIS A 228 -19.06 8.55 5.16
C HIS A 228 -18.66 9.12 6.51
N TYR A 229 -18.53 8.25 7.46
CA TYR A 229 -18.05 8.55 8.80
C TYR A 229 -17.04 7.51 9.22
N ILE A 230 -15.95 7.94 9.84
CA ILE A 230 -15.03 7.08 10.59
C ILE A 230 -14.64 7.78 11.89
N ASN A 231 -14.30 6.97 12.88
CA ASN A 231 -13.72 7.45 14.12
C ASN A 231 -12.68 6.45 14.63
N PHE A 232 -11.43 6.87 14.64
CA PHE A 232 -10.38 6.21 15.39
C PHE A 232 -10.41 6.72 16.81
N PHE A 233 -10.43 5.81 17.78
CA PHE A 233 -10.38 6.18 19.18
C PHE A 233 -9.67 5.14 20.00
N GLU A 234 -8.84 5.62 20.91
CA GLU A 234 -8.15 4.79 21.89
C GLU A 234 -9.00 4.70 23.16
N ILE A 235 -9.08 3.50 23.71
CA ILE A 235 -9.67 3.28 25.04
C ILE A 235 -8.51 3.42 26.03
N PRO A 236 -8.58 4.40 26.97
CA PRO A 236 -7.52 4.60 27.94
C PRO A 236 -7.23 3.33 28.75
N SER A 237 -5.95 3.00 28.90
CA SER A 237 -5.53 1.88 29.73
C SER A 237 -5.57 2.26 31.23
N SER A 238 -5.58 1.24 32.09
CA SER A 238 -5.57 1.45 33.54
C SER A 238 -4.17 1.84 34.01
N GLY A 239 -3.85 3.11 34.05
CA GLY A 239 -2.60 3.68 34.58
C GLY A 239 -2.87 4.95 35.36
N THR A 240 -1.86 5.55 36.00
CA THR A 240 -1.96 6.81 36.73
C THR A 240 -2.15 7.99 35.79
N THR A 241 -1.58 7.93 34.59
CA THR A 241 -1.72 8.98 33.56
C THR A 241 -2.10 8.32 32.24
N ASN A 242 -3.27 8.65 31.71
CA ASN A 242 -3.76 8.09 30.45
C ASN A 242 -3.94 9.19 29.41
N ILE A 243 -3.30 9.00 28.25
CA ILE A 243 -3.50 9.83 27.08
C ILE A 243 -4.16 8.98 26.01
N SER A 244 -5.28 9.45 25.49
CA SER A 244 -5.95 8.80 24.36
C SER A 244 -6.23 9.79 23.24
N ILE A 245 -6.22 9.28 22.02
CA ILE A 245 -6.50 10.07 20.82
C ILE A 245 -7.88 9.70 20.30
N ARG A 246 -8.64 10.71 19.85
CA ARG A 246 -9.83 10.53 19.03
C ARG A 246 -9.71 11.31 17.74
N ASN A 247 -10.15 10.71 16.65
CA ASN A 247 -10.09 11.31 15.32
C ASN A 247 -11.35 10.96 14.50
N PRO A 248 -12.48 11.60 14.76
CA PRO A 248 -13.64 11.51 13.90
C PRO A 248 -13.41 12.27 12.60
N VAL A 249 -13.84 11.66 11.49
CA VAL A 249 -13.79 12.23 10.14
C VAL A 249 -15.14 12.08 9.48
N TYR A 250 -15.66 13.19 8.99
CA TYR A 250 -16.95 13.29 8.30
C TYR A 250 -16.73 13.65 6.84
N HIS A 251 -17.47 13.00 5.96
CA HIS A 251 -17.39 13.20 4.52
C HIS A 251 -18.78 13.20 3.89
N ILE A 252 -19.01 14.12 2.96
CA ILE A 252 -20.19 14.17 2.09
C ILE A 252 -19.70 14.31 0.65
N GLY A 253 -20.28 13.52 -0.26
CA GLY A 253 -20.01 13.58 -1.67
C GLY A 253 -21.29 13.62 -2.51
N ILE A 254 -21.28 14.43 -3.56
CA ILE A 254 -22.34 14.48 -4.57
C ILE A 254 -21.72 14.11 -5.91
N ARG A 255 -22.31 13.12 -6.57
CA ARG A 255 -21.82 12.57 -7.83
C ARG A 255 -22.91 12.62 -8.88
N LYS A 256 -22.60 13.20 -10.03
CA LYS A 256 -23.50 13.31 -11.17
C LYS A 256 -22.90 12.69 -12.42
N TYR A 257 -23.66 11.81 -13.05
CA TYR A 257 -23.28 11.11 -14.26
C TYR A 257 -24.00 11.64 -15.49
N TYR A 258 -23.26 11.80 -16.56
CA TYR A 258 -23.77 12.07 -17.90
C TYR A 258 -23.27 10.96 -18.83
N THR A 259 -24.20 10.22 -19.43
CA THR A 259 -23.83 9.10 -20.29
C THR A 259 -24.37 9.35 -21.69
N ASN A 260 -23.50 9.31 -22.68
CA ASN A 260 -23.88 9.29 -24.09
C ASN A 260 -23.55 7.92 -24.74
N LYS A 261 -23.72 7.79 -26.08
CA LYS A 261 -23.45 6.53 -26.77
C LYS A 261 -22.00 6.07 -26.67
N LYS A 262 -21.02 6.99 -26.61
CA LYS A 262 -19.57 6.69 -26.71
C LYS A 262 -18.81 6.96 -25.43
N SER A 263 -19.33 7.79 -24.53
CA SER A 263 -18.60 8.24 -23.34
C SER A 263 -19.48 8.35 -22.10
N ILE A 264 -18.82 8.35 -20.96
CA ILE A 264 -19.37 8.64 -19.63
C ILE A 264 -18.60 9.84 -19.11
N PHE A 265 -19.32 10.82 -18.61
CA PHE A 265 -18.77 11.96 -17.88
C PHE A 265 -19.32 11.94 -16.46
N GLU A 266 -18.44 12.01 -15.48
CA GLU A 266 -18.79 12.06 -14.06
C GLU A 266 -18.25 13.36 -13.47
N SER A 267 -19.12 14.11 -12.80
CA SER A 267 -18.72 15.23 -11.95
C SER A 267 -18.96 14.87 -10.50
N LYS A 268 -17.94 15.07 -9.66
CA LYS A 268 -17.99 14.80 -8.23
C LYS A 268 -17.54 16.00 -7.42
N ILE A 269 -18.29 16.32 -6.38
CA ILE A 269 -17.93 17.29 -5.35
C ILE A 269 -17.86 16.53 -4.04
N GLU A 270 -16.73 16.62 -3.36
CA GLU A 270 -16.50 15.99 -2.06
C GLU A 270 -16.05 17.05 -1.06
N THR A 271 -16.62 17.01 0.13
CA THR A 271 -16.21 17.87 1.23
C THR A 271 -16.36 17.14 2.57
N GLY A 272 -15.67 17.62 3.55
CA GLY A 272 -15.77 17.09 4.90
C GLY A 272 -14.80 17.75 5.85
N PHE A 273 -14.80 17.27 7.06
CA PHE A 273 -13.91 17.76 8.09
C PHE A 273 -13.48 16.64 9.01
N SER A 274 -12.38 16.85 9.70
CA SER A 274 -11.87 15.98 10.74
C SER A 274 -11.64 16.77 12.01
N GLU A 275 -11.81 16.09 13.13
CA GLU A 275 -11.43 16.57 14.44
C GLU A 275 -10.38 15.64 15.00
N ARG A 276 -9.42 16.18 15.72
CA ARG A 276 -8.45 15.41 16.48
C ARG A 276 -8.31 16.04 17.85
N TYR A 277 -8.45 15.25 18.87
CA TYR A 277 -8.25 15.69 20.22
C TYR A 277 -7.59 14.62 21.07
N TRP A 278 -6.76 15.09 21.98
CA TRP A 278 -6.11 14.30 23.00
C TRP A 278 -6.96 14.39 24.26
N LEU A 279 -7.30 13.25 24.80
CA LEU A 279 -7.89 13.14 26.13
C LEU A 279 -6.77 12.78 27.09
N HIS A 280 -6.65 13.58 28.12
CA HIS A 280 -5.73 13.33 29.23
C HIS A 280 -6.54 13.12 30.50
N SER A 281 -6.41 11.99 31.15
CA SER A 281 -7.03 11.73 32.44
C SER A 281 -5.95 11.51 33.50
N GLU A 282 -5.95 12.35 34.53
CA GLU A 282 -5.12 12.17 35.73
C GLU A 282 -5.98 11.48 36.81
N ARG A 283 -5.52 10.31 37.24
CA ARG A 283 -6.23 9.50 38.24
C ARG A 283 -6.08 9.99 39.69
N GLU A 284 -5.10 10.83 39.95
CA GLU A 284 -4.75 11.16 41.34
C GLU A 284 -5.79 12.01 42.10
N ASN A 285 -6.71 12.70 41.43
CA ASN A 285 -7.60 13.64 42.10
C ASN A 285 -9.08 13.61 41.68
N ASN A 286 -9.62 12.52 41.16
CA ASN A 286 -10.99 12.47 40.60
C ASN A 286 -11.28 13.62 39.59
N ALA A 287 -10.23 14.14 38.95
CA ALA A 287 -10.40 15.18 37.95
C ALA A 287 -11.08 14.59 36.71
N ALA A 288 -12.03 15.32 36.16
CA ALA A 288 -12.67 14.99 34.92
C ALA A 288 -11.65 14.94 33.78
N ASP A 289 -11.86 14.06 32.82
CA ASP A 289 -11.05 14.01 31.60
C ASP A 289 -10.89 15.41 31.01
N SER A 290 -9.67 15.83 30.76
CA SER A 290 -9.40 17.14 30.16
C SER A 290 -8.97 16.97 28.70
N ILE A 291 -9.47 17.82 27.82
CA ILE A 291 -9.02 17.91 26.42
C ILE A 291 -7.77 18.79 26.41
N SER A 292 -6.60 18.22 26.18
CA SER A 292 -5.34 18.96 26.22
C SER A 292 -5.00 19.63 24.88
N ASN A 293 -5.47 19.09 23.76
CA ASN A 293 -5.23 19.64 22.42
C ASN A 293 -6.36 19.26 21.47
N PHE A 294 -7.02 20.27 20.89
CA PHE A 294 -8.06 20.10 19.89
C PHE A 294 -7.65 20.76 18.58
N THR A 295 -7.74 20.02 17.48
CA THR A 295 -7.55 20.55 16.14
C THR A 295 -8.66 20.12 15.22
N GLN A 296 -9.10 21.02 14.36
CA GLN A 296 -10.12 20.78 13.34
C GLN A 296 -9.57 21.19 11.98
N GLY A 297 -9.85 20.42 10.93
CA GLY A 297 -9.46 20.73 9.56
C GLY A 297 -10.49 20.22 8.58
N MET A 298 -10.61 20.89 7.44
CA MET A 298 -11.54 20.55 6.38
C MET A 298 -10.82 20.13 5.09
N PHE A 299 -11.57 19.51 4.19
CA PHE A 299 -11.15 19.31 2.81
C PHE A 299 -12.28 19.63 1.84
N LEU A 300 -11.90 19.93 0.59
CA LEU A 300 -12.82 20.14 -0.53
C LEU A 300 -12.17 19.61 -1.80
N GLU A 301 -12.88 18.80 -2.57
CA GLU A 301 -12.44 18.34 -3.90
C GLU A 301 -13.53 18.52 -4.94
N PHE A 302 -13.16 19.12 -6.07
CA PHE A 302 -13.94 19.13 -7.31
C PHE A 302 -13.24 18.23 -8.31
N LYS A 303 -13.93 17.22 -8.79
CA LYS A 303 -13.37 16.21 -9.67
C LYS A 303 -14.29 15.96 -10.86
N ASN A 304 -13.71 15.92 -12.05
CA ASN A 304 -14.41 15.56 -13.29
C ASN A 304 -13.68 14.43 -13.98
N ASP A 305 -14.38 13.35 -14.25
CA ASP A 305 -13.87 12.18 -14.94
C ASP A 305 -14.56 12.06 -16.30
N PHE A 306 -13.77 11.99 -17.36
CA PHE A 306 -14.21 11.64 -18.70
C PHE A 306 -13.68 10.25 -19.03
N MET A 307 -14.57 9.34 -19.45
CA MET A 307 -14.20 7.98 -19.81
C MET A 307 -14.91 7.57 -21.12
N ARG A 308 -14.16 7.07 -22.07
CA ARG A 308 -14.73 6.39 -23.23
C ARG A 308 -15.25 5.01 -22.82
N LYS A 309 -16.41 4.61 -23.36
CA LYS A 309 -17.02 3.30 -23.01
C LYS A 309 -16.19 2.09 -23.41
N ASP A 310 -15.31 2.24 -24.41
CA ASP A 310 -14.34 1.22 -24.82
C ASP A 310 -13.09 1.20 -23.91
N SER A 311 -13.08 2.03 -22.86
CA SER A 311 -11.95 2.20 -21.91
C SER A 311 -10.62 2.56 -22.59
N SER A 312 -10.65 3.07 -23.82
CA SER A 312 -9.45 3.47 -24.57
C SER A 312 -8.86 4.78 -24.08
N LEU A 313 -9.67 5.64 -23.46
CA LEU A 313 -9.24 6.92 -22.89
C LEU A 313 -10.04 7.23 -21.62
N GLU A 314 -9.31 7.57 -20.57
CA GLU A 314 -9.83 8.12 -19.32
C GLU A 314 -9.06 9.40 -19.02
N VAL A 315 -9.75 10.45 -18.63
CA VAL A 315 -9.16 11.74 -18.23
C VAL A 315 -9.87 12.22 -16.98
N THR A 316 -9.11 12.49 -15.96
CA THR A 316 -9.57 13.08 -14.70
C THR A 316 -8.94 14.45 -14.56
N PHE A 317 -9.74 15.45 -14.30
CA PHE A 317 -9.29 16.79 -13.93
C PHE A 317 -9.93 17.19 -12.61
N GLY A 318 -9.17 17.79 -11.71
CA GLY A 318 -9.70 18.21 -10.42
C GLY A 318 -8.94 19.35 -9.77
N TYR A 319 -9.62 19.97 -8.81
CA TYR A 319 -9.04 20.88 -7.82
C TYR A 319 -9.25 20.29 -6.44
N ARG A 320 -8.23 20.37 -5.60
CA ARG A 320 -8.25 19.86 -4.24
C ARG A 320 -7.75 20.93 -3.27
N TYR A 321 -8.41 20.99 -2.12
CA TYR A 321 -8.00 21.75 -0.95
C TYR A 321 -8.01 20.84 0.27
N VAL A 322 -6.93 20.81 1.04
CA VAL A 322 -6.84 20.09 2.31
C VAL A 322 -6.20 21.00 3.35
N ASP A 323 -6.95 21.28 4.39
CA ASP A 323 -6.55 22.15 5.49
C ASP A 323 -5.28 21.66 6.19
N PRO A 324 -4.41 22.53 6.70
CA PRO A 324 -3.23 22.18 7.48
C PRO A 324 -3.52 21.26 8.68
N ASN A 325 -4.66 21.41 9.29
CA ASN A 325 -5.08 20.65 10.47
C ASN A 325 -5.91 19.40 10.13
N PHE A 326 -6.23 19.17 8.86
CA PHE A 326 -6.94 17.96 8.47
C PHE A 326 -6.17 16.70 8.86
N ARG A 327 -6.80 15.80 9.61
CA ARG A 327 -6.25 14.53 10.04
C ARG A 327 -7.23 13.41 9.76
N SER A 328 -6.75 12.37 9.12
CA SER A 328 -7.51 11.16 8.84
C SER A 328 -6.55 9.96 8.87
N ALA A 329 -6.48 9.27 10.01
CA ALA A 329 -5.57 8.16 10.20
C ALA A 329 -5.78 7.05 9.16
N GLY A 330 -7.01 6.83 8.71
CA GLY A 330 -7.35 5.81 7.72
C GLY A 330 -7.00 6.17 6.27
N ALA A 331 -6.71 7.45 5.97
CA ALA A 331 -6.43 7.94 4.62
C ALA A 331 -5.01 8.49 4.44
N GLN A 332 -4.36 8.92 5.51
CA GLN A 332 -3.02 9.50 5.48
C GLN A 332 -1.93 8.45 5.71
N THR A 333 -1.90 7.41 4.88
CA THR A 333 -1.23 6.15 5.14
C THR A 333 -0.24 5.70 4.07
N ARG A 334 0.09 6.58 3.14
CA ARG A 334 0.94 6.28 1.98
C ARG A 334 2.42 6.07 2.32
N ARG A 335 2.74 5.59 3.51
CA ARG A 335 4.12 5.41 3.97
C ARG A 335 4.28 4.21 4.88
N LEU A 336 5.52 3.81 4.94
CA LEU A 336 6.01 2.85 5.91
C LEU A 336 6.61 3.58 7.10
N ASN A 337 6.38 3.05 8.27
CA ASN A 337 7.13 3.39 9.47
C ASN A 337 8.21 2.32 9.68
N PHE A 338 9.45 2.67 9.42
CA PHE A 338 10.60 1.79 9.59
C PHE A 338 11.18 1.80 11.00
N GLU A 339 10.63 2.62 11.90
CA GLU A 339 11.03 2.65 13.32
C GLU A 339 10.42 1.49 14.11
N ALA A 340 9.53 0.70 13.50
CA ALA A 340 8.96 -0.47 14.15
C ALA A 340 10.07 -1.45 14.55
N SER A 341 10.15 -1.73 15.83
CA SER A 341 11.21 -2.50 16.48
C SER A 341 11.38 -3.95 16.01
N ASN A 342 10.47 -4.45 15.17
CA ASN A 342 10.41 -5.85 14.74
C ASN A 342 10.82 -6.08 13.28
N SER A 343 11.23 -5.04 12.55
CA SER A 343 11.74 -5.23 11.18
C SER A 343 13.15 -5.80 11.22
N PRO A 344 13.42 -6.95 10.62
CA PRO A 344 14.77 -7.49 10.57
C PRO A 344 15.70 -6.55 9.82
N THR A 345 16.82 -6.23 10.40
CA THR A 345 17.89 -5.47 9.78
C THR A 345 18.81 -6.47 9.07
N ILE A 346 18.78 -6.51 7.76
CA ILE A 346 19.67 -7.39 6.99
C ILE A 346 21.13 -6.93 7.15
N TYR A 347 21.31 -5.60 7.15
CA TYR A 347 22.62 -4.99 7.34
C TYR A 347 22.56 -3.86 8.37
N PRO A 348 23.46 -3.82 9.37
CA PRO A 348 23.42 -2.84 10.46
C PRO A 348 23.49 -1.37 10.02
N TYR A 349 24.09 -1.09 8.85
CA TYR A 349 24.25 0.27 8.32
C TYR A 349 23.03 0.79 7.59
N TYR A 350 22.12 -0.09 7.20
CA TYR A 350 20.92 0.21 6.43
C TYR A 350 19.70 -0.25 7.19
N SER A 351 19.66 0.13 8.46
CA SER A 351 18.52 -0.14 9.31
C SER A 351 17.29 0.55 8.74
N ASN A 352 16.15 -0.07 8.93
CA ASN A 352 14.87 0.49 8.52
C ASN A 352 14.58 1.85 9.14
N ALA A 353 15.17 2.16 10.30
CA ALA A 353 15.07 3.47 10.94
C ALA A 353 15.61 4.64 10.09
N GLN A 354 16.46 4.38 9.09
CA GLN A 354 16.98 5.41 8.19
C GLN A 354 16.09 5.65 6.96
N ILE A 355 15.06 4.82 6.76
CA ILE A 355 14.26 4.82 5.54
C ILE A 355 12.81 5.16 5.90
N ILE A 356 12.53 6.42 6.15
CA ILE A 356 11.19 6.91 6.46
C ILE A 356 10.56 7.50 5.20
N ARG A 357 9.92 6.67 4.38
CA ARG A 357 9.40 7.06 3.06
C ARG A 357 8.36 6.07 2.51
N PRO A 358 7.64 6.40 1.44
CA PRO A 358 6.82 5.44 0.73
C PRO A 358 7.63 4.25 0.22
N ILE A 359 7.02 3.08 0.15
CA ILE A 359 7.64 1.89 -0.44
C ILE A 359 8.03 2.16 -1.89
N SER A 360 9.25 1.79 -2.23
CA SER A 360 9.77 1.76 -3.59
C SER A 360 10.45 0.43 -3.87
N VAL A 361 10.86 0.20 -5.10
CA VAL A 361 11.64 -0.98 -5.45
C VAL A 361 12.94 -1.10 -4.63
N PHE A 362 13.53 0.00 -4.22
CA PHE A 362 14.72 0.00 -3.37
C PHE A 362 14.47 -0.65 -2.01
N ASP A 363 13.27 -0.49 -1.46
CA ASP A 363 12.87 -1.14 -0.22
C ASP A 363 12.56 -2.61 -0.44
N LEU A 364 11.86 -2.92 -1.53
CA LEU A 364 11.51 -4.28 -1.87
C LEU A 364 12.75 -5.16 -2.09
N LEU A 365 13.86 -4.58 -2.53
CA LEU A 365 15.12 -5.29 -2.68
C LEU A 365 15.85 -5.48 -1.36
N SER A 366 15.67 -4.57 -0.41
CA SER A 366 16.38 -4.64 0.89
C SER A 366 15.63 -5.46 1.93
N ASP A 367 14.30 -5.42 1.94
CA ASP A 367 13.48 -6.17 2.91
C ASP A 367 12.06 -6.39 2.35
N GLU A 368 11.54 -7.59 2.52
CA GLU A 368 10.19 -7.95 2.11
C GLU A 368 9.13 -7.68 3.19
N ASN A 369 9.55 -7.48 4.44
CA ASN A 369 8.67 -7.30 5.60
C ASN A 369 8.45 -5.82 5.97
N LEU A 370 8.47 -4.91 5.01
CA LEU A 370 8.47 -3.47 5.26
C LEU A 370 7.10 -2.85 5.52
N TYR A 371 6.02 -3.61 5.41
CA TYR A 371 4.68 -3.07 5.58
C TYR A 371 4.34 -2.86 7.04
N ASN A 372 4.11 -1.60 7.39
CA ASN A 372 3.52 -1.24 8.66
C ASN A 372 2.06 -0.83 8.46
N GLN A 373 1.15 -1.54 9.10
CA GLN A 373 -0.30 -1.27 9.08
C GLN A 373 -0.76 -0.41 10.26
N ASP A 374 0.16 0.19 11.00
CA ASP A 374 -0.19 1.03 12.14
C ASP A 374 -0.95 2.28 11.68
N LEU A 375 -2.13 2.44 12.22
CA LEU A 375 -2.99 3.58 12.02
C LEU A 375 -2.77 4.56 13.17
N HIS A 376 -1.88 5.53 12.96
CA HIS A 376 -1.58 6.54 13.97
C HIS A 376 -2.40 7.80 13.78
N GLY A 377 -2.85 8.39 14.89
CA GLY A 377 -3.47 9.71 14.90
C GLY A 377 -2.51 10.85 14.53
N ASN A 378 -1.19 10.59 14.54
CA ASN A 378 -0.16 11.52 14.11
C ASN A 378 0.31 11.19 12.69
N LEU A 379 0.66 12.24 11.94
CA LEU A 379 1.31 12.06 10.65
C LEU A 379 2.70 11.47 10.85
N MET A 380 3.00 10.38 10.19
CA MET A 380 4.32 9.77 10.23
C MET A 380 5.36 10.68 9.56
N ILE A 381 6.63 10.56 9.91
CA ILE A 381 7.75 11.23 9.26
C ILE A 381 7.96 10.61 7.87
N PHE A 382 8.30 11.41 6.88
CA PHE A 382 8.57 10.95 5.52
C PHE A 382 9.88 11.54 4.99
N ASN A 383 10.47 10.85 4.00
CA ASN A 383 11.63 11.37 3.30
C ASN A 383 11.18 12.09 2.01
N PRO A 384 11.41 13.41 1.89
CA PRO A 384 10.93 14.23 0.78
C PRO A 384 11.42 13.79 -0.61
N ILE A 385 12.59 13.15 -0.70
CA ILE A 385 13.15 12.75 -2.00
C ILE A 385 12.30 11.68 -2.73
N TYR A 386 11.47 10.94 -2.00
CA TYR A 386 10.63 9.89 -2.59
C TYR A 386 9.20 10.34 -2.85
N SER A 387 8.67 11.27 -2.07
CA SER A 387 7.34 11.85 -2.28
C SER A 387 7.17 13.08 -1.39
N ASN A 388 7.40 14.27 -1.92
CA ASN A 388 7.23 15.53 -1.20
C ASN A 388 5.90 16.23 -1.54
N VAL A 389 5.40 16.02 -2.74
CA VAL A 389 4.18 16.70 -3.21
C VAL A 389 2.95 16.20 -2.45
N LEU A 390 2.77 14.88 -2.41
CA LEU A 390 1.65 14.21 -1.74
C LEU A 390 2.13 13.05 -0.87
N PRO A 391 2.90 13.29 0.20
CA PRO A 391 3.53 12.23 0.99
C PRO A 391 2.52 11.31 1.68
N TYR A 392 1.30 11.76 1.91
CA TYR A 392 0.22 11.01 2.56
C TYR A 392 -0.91 10.62 1.59
N GLY A 393 -0.65 10.66 0.29
CA GLY A 393 -1.67 10.46 -0.73
C GLY A 393 -2.54 11.69 -0.94
N ASP A 394 -3.74 11.46 -1.47
CA ASP A 394 -4.68 12.54 -1.82
C ASP A 394 -5.15 13.35 -0.60
N ALA A 395 -5.10 12.77 0.61
CA ALA A 395 -5.45 13.43 1.87
C ALA A 395 -4.26 14.19 2.52
N THR A 396 -3.18 14.48 1.78
CA THR A 396 -2.03 15.23 2.31
C THR A 396 -2.48 16.61 2.81
N PRO A 397 -2.27 16.93 4.11
CA PRO A 397 -2.69 18.21 4.66
C PRO A 397 -1.81 19.35 4.18
N ASN A 398 -2.32 20.59 4.36
CA ASN A 398 -1.64 21.82 3.95
C ASN A 398 -1.33 21.84 2.44
N ARG A 399 -2.30 21.41 1.61
CA ARG A 399 -2.19 21.36 0.15
C ARG A 399 -3.45 21.85 -0.52
N HIS A 400 -3.30 22.74 -1.50
CA HIS A 400 -4.35 23.04 -2.46
C HIS A 400 -3.77 23.13 -3.86
N GLY A 401 -4.56 22.81 -4.87
CA GLY A 401 -4.09 22.92 -6.26
C GLY A 401 -4.88 22.09 -7.23
N PHE A 402 -4.44 22.15 -8.49
CA PHE A 402 -5.04 21.46 -9.61
C PHE A 402 -4.24 20.21 -9.98
N TYR A 403 -4.95 19.20 -10.47
CA TYR A 403 -4.32 18.00 -10.99
C TYR A 403 -5.05 17.47 -12.22
N LEU A 404 -4.30 16.79 -13.08
CA LEU A 404 -4.77 16.11 -14.27
C LEU A 404 -4.20 14.69 -14.27
N LYS A 405 -5.07 13.69 -14.39
CA LYS A 405 -4.68 12.30 -14.60
C LYS A 405 -5.25 11.84 -15.94
N SER A 406 -4.47 11.15 -16.75
CA SER A 406 -5.00 10.51 -17.95
C SER A 406 -4.48 9.10 -18.11
N ARG A 407 -5.28 8.25 -18.68
CA ARG A 407 -4.93 6.88 -19.09
C ARG A 407 -5.44 6.64 -20.48
N PHE A 408 -4.55 6.18 -21.36
CA PHE A 408 -4.92 5.71 -22.67
C PHE A 408 -4.48 4.27 -22.86
N LYS A 409 -5.29 3.50 -23.57
CA LYS A 409 -5.05 2.08 -23.81
C LYS A 409 -5.43 1.74 -25.25
N GLN A 410 -4.41 1.32 -26.00
CA GLN A 410 -4.54 0.82 -27.36
C GLN A 410 -3.74 -0.47 -27.51
N LYS A 411 -3.92 -1.20 -28.61
CA LYS A 411 -3.18 -2.46 -28.83
C LYS A 411 -1.67 -2.29 -28.75
N VAL A 412 -1.14 -1.31 -29.46
CA VAL A 412 0.31 -1.06 -29.60
C VAL A 412 0.87 -0.27 -28.42
N ILE A 413 0.11 0.72 -27.93
CA ILE A 413 0.60 1.67 -26.94
C ILE A 413 -0.39 1.84 -25.79
N ASN A 414 0.13 1.78 -24.56
CA ASN A 414 -0.62 2.09 -23.36
C ASN A 414 0.14 3.16 -22.57
N GLY A 415 -0.57 4.10 -21.96
CA GLY A 415 0.10 5.12 -21.18
C GLY A 415 -0.75 5.66 -20.04
N LYS A 416 -0.05 6.27 -19.10
CA LYS A 416 -0.63 7.02 -17.98
C LYS A 416 0.13 8.33 -17.84
N LEU A 417 -0.58 9.39 -17.53
CA LEU A 417 -0.04 10.68 -17.14
C LEU A 417 -0.71 11.13 -15.86
N ASN A 418 0.06 11.63 -14.91
CA ASN A 418 -0.42 12.28 -13.71
C ASN A 418 0.42 13.55 -13.50
N THR A 419 -0.22 14.69 -13.57
CA THR A 419 0.43 15.99 -13.35
C THR A 419 -0.39 16.80 -12.35
N GLY A 420 0.28 17.63 -11.58
CA GLY A 420 -0.37 18.50 -10.62
C GLY A 420 0.52 19.66 -10.20
N ALA A 421 -0.13 20.76 -9.88
CA ALA A 421 0.49 21.93 -9.30
C ALA A 421 -0.25 22.27 -8.01
N PHE A 422 0.48 22.24 -6.91
CA PHE A 422 -0.05 22.46 -5.57
C PHE A 422 0.73 23.55 -4.85
N GLN A 423 0.10 24.16 -3.86
CA GLN A 423 0.71 25.14 -2.97
C GLN A 423 0.30 24.83 -1.53
N GLU A 424 1.07 25.27 -0.57
CA GLU A 424 0.68 25.27 0.84
C GLU A 424 -0.48 26.21 1.08
N VAL A 425 -1.38 25.82 1.96
CA VAL A 425 -2.46 26.69 2.47
C VAL A 425 -1.88 27.76 3.40
N ILE A 426 -0.97 27.33 4.29
CA ILE A 426 -0.21 28.22 5.18
C ILE A 426 1.28 27.90 5.08
N GLY A 427 2.10 28.93 5.18
CA GLY A 427 3.58 28.80 5.19
C GLY A 427 4.07 28.18 6.50
N GLN A 428 5.27 27.64 6.43
CA GLN A 428 5.95 26.97 7.54
C GLN A 428 6.80 28.00 8.31
N GLY A 429 6.20 28.65 9.32
CA GLY A 429 6.89 29.64 10.13
C GLY A 429 7.24 30.96 9.41
N THR A 430 6.86 31.11 8.14
CA THR A 430 7.05 32.31 7.32
C THR A 430 5.78 32.65 6.55
N ALA A 431 5.70 33.85 6.01
CA ALA A 431 4.59 34.24 5.11
C ALA A 431 4.67 33.54 3.74
N GLU A 432 5.85 33.07 3.33
CA GLU A 432 6.10 32.42 2.05
C GLU A 432 5.65 30.95 2.07
N LYS A 433 4.93 30.58 1.02
CA LYS A 433 4.37 29.24 0.83
C LYS A 433 5.22 28.42 -0.13
N ARG A 434 5.35 27.13 0.14
CA ARG A 434 5.96 26.20 -0.81
C ARG A 434 5.01 25.92 -1.96
N ASN A 435 5.59 25.87 -3.16
CA ASN A 435 4.93 25.41 -4.38
C ASN A 435 5.45 24.01 -4.72
N PHE A 436 4.57 23.15 -5.17
CA PHE A 436 4.85 21.76 -5.46
C PHE A 436 4.38 21.42 -6.86
N THR A 437 5.24 20.82 -7.67
CA THR A 437 4.89 20.34 -9.00
C THR A 437 5.14 18.85 -9.09
N LEU A 438 4.19 18.13 -9.68
CA LEU A 438 4.24 16.70 -9.91
C LEU A 438 4.06 16.43 -11.40
N LEU A 439 4.93 15.60 -11.98
CA LEU A 439 4.77 15.06 -13.33
C LEU A 439 5.20 13.60 -13.34
N LYS A 440 4.24 12.67 -13.49
CA LYS A 440 4.49 11.25 -13.60
C LYS A 440 3.92 10.74 -14.91
N ALA A 441 4.73 10.10 -15.73
CA ALA A 441 4.34 9.55 -17.02
C ALA A 441 4.79 8.10 -17.15
N VAL A 442 3.96 7.29 -17.77
CA VAL A 442 4.24 5.89 -18.11
C VAL A 442 3.84 5.64 -19.55
N VAL A 443 4.71 4.96 -20.28
CA VAL A 443 4.42 4.44 -21.62
C VAL A 443 4.83 2.98 -21.69
N LYS A 444 3.92 2.13 -22.12
CA LYS A 444 4.21 0.74 -22.47
C LYS A 444 3.96 0.55 -23.96
N LEU A 445 4.98 0.11 -24.69
CA LEU A 445 4.93 -0.24 -26.11
C LEU A 445 4.89 -1.76 -26.23
N ASN A 446 3.86 -2.28 -26.90
CA ASN A 446 3.76 -3.70 -27.26
C ASN A 446 4.43 -3.90 -28.62
N MET A 447 5.72 -4.21 -28.61
CA MET A 447 6.55 -4.33 -29.82
C MET A 447 6.07 -5.46 -30.74
N HIS A 448 5.55 -6.55 -30.15
CA HIS A 448 4.99 -7.66 -30.93
C HIS A 448 3.77 -7.24 -31.76
N GLU A 449 2.93 -6.36 -31.25
CA GLU A 449 1.79 -5.81 -32.01
C GLU A 449 2.27 -4.82 -33.09
N LEU A 450 3.28 -4.00 -32.77
CA LEU A 450 3.84 -2.99 -33.69
C LEU A 450 4.50 -3.67 -34.91
N PHE A 451 5.33 -4.68 -34.64
CA PHE A 451 6.10 -5.40 -35.69
C PHE A 451 5.45 -6.71 -36.12
N LYS A 452 4.26 -7.03 -35.62
CA LYS A 452 3.53 -8.29 -35.90
C LYS A 452 4.39 -9.54 -35.61
N LEU A 453 5.14 -9.50 -34.52
CA LEU A 453 5.97 -10.63 -34.08
C LEU A 453 5.10 -11.75 -33.52
N LYS A 454 5.52 -13.00 -33.73
CA LYS A 454 4.83 -14.18 -33.16
C LYS A 454 5.02 -14.30 -31.65
N LYS A 455 6.13 -13.76 -31.12
CA LYS A 455 6.54 -13.83 -29.72
C LYS A 455 6.26 -12.50 -29.03
N GLU A 456 5.85 -12.54 -27.77
CA GLU A 456 5.58 -11.35 -27.00
C GLU A 456 6.87 -10.56 -26.77
N ALA A 457 6.81 -9.27 -27.08
CA ALA A 457 7.87 -8.31 -26.78
C ALA A 457 7.25 -6.99 -26.34
N SER A 458 7.75 -6.42 -25.27
CA SER A 458 7.28 -5.11 -24.78
C SER A 458 8.38 -4.29 -24.14
N ILE A 459 8.24 -2.97 -24.26
CA ILE A 459 9.09 -1.98 -23.60
C ILE A 459 8.19 -1.14 -22.70
N PHE A 460 8.65 -0.89 -21.49
CA PHE A 460 8.01 -0.02 -20.51
C PHE A 460 8.98 1.09 -20.13
N LEU A 461 8.50 2.33 -20.16
CA LEU A 461 9.23 3.51 -19.73
C LEU A 461 8.35 4.28 -18.74
N ALA A 462 8.93 4.68 -17.61
CA ALA A 462 8.27 5.55 -16.65
C ALA A 462 9.20 6.65 -16.19
N SER A 463 8.65 7.84 -16.01
CA SER A 463 9.35 9.01 -15.46
C SER A 463 8.47 9.63 -14.40
N GLU A 464 9.02 9.86 -13.22
CA GLU A 464 8.35 10.50 -12.10
C GLU A 464 9.22 11.68 -11.65
N ASN A 465 8.64 12.88 -11.70
CA ASN A 465 9.33 14.13 -11.36
C ASN A 465 8.53 14.83 -10.28
N GLU A 466 9.19 15.23 -9.22
CA GLU A 466 8.65 16.08 -8.16
C GLU A 466 9.57 17.27 -7.94
N TYR A 467 8.98 18.46 -7.84
CA TYR A 467 9.70 19.69 -7.59
C TYR A 467 9.01 20.50 -6.51
N THR A 468 9.78 20.90 -5.50
CA THR A 468 9.33 21.75 -4.39
C THR A 468 10.17 23.02 -4.37
N ARG A 469 9.50 24.18 -4.31
CA ARG A 469 10.19 25.47 -4.29
C ARG A 469 9.50 26.44 -3.33
N ARG A 470 10.33 27.10 -2.51
CA ARG A 470 10.00 28.31 -1.76
C ARG A 470 11.12 29.31 -1.99
N THR A 471 10.79 30.48 -2.55
CA THR A 471 11.76 31.54 -2.82
C THR A 471 11.60 32.57 -1.72
N THR A 472 12.58 32.63 -0.83
CA THR A 472 12.66 33.59 0.27
C THR A 472 14.11 34.04 0.40
N ASP A 473 14.44 34.76 1.47
CA ASP A 473 15.82 35.02 1.88
C ASP A 473 16.63 33.73 1.97
N ALA A 474 17.94 33.84 1.81
CA ALA A 474 18.84 32.68 1.67
C ALA A 474 18.71 31.61 2.76
N ILE A 475 18.23 31.99 3.96
CA ILE A 475 18.15 31.11 5.13
C ILE A 475 16.93 30.18 5.08
N SER A 476 15.81 30.62 4.52
CA SER A 476 14.54 29.84 4.51
C SER A 476 14.13 29.32 3.13
N SER A 477 15.01 29.45 2.15
CA SER A 477 14.75 28.97 0.78
C SER A 477 14.69 27.45 0.71
N VAL A 478 13.75 26.94 -0.08
CA VAL A 478 13.59 25.51 -0.39
C VAL A 478 13.67 25.34 -1.90
N ASN A 479 14.48 24.38 -2.32
CA ASN A 479 14.60 24.02 -3.72
C ASN A 479 14.97 22.54 -3.81
N LEU A 480 13.98 21.67 -3.86
CA LEU A 480 14.17 20.22 -3.93
C LEU A 480 13.62 19.67 -5.25
N TYR A 481 14.48 19.01 -5.99
CA TYR A 481 14.13 18.26 -7.19
C TYR A 481 14.38 16.78 -6.98
N SER A 482 13.39 15.94 -7.31
CA SER A 482 13.48 14.49 -7.30
C SER A 482 12.99 13.94 -8.64
N HIS A 483 13.78 13.06 -9.24
CA HIS A 483 13.48 12.42 -10.51
C HIS A 483 13.70 10.92 -10.41
N GLN A 484 12.70 10.14 -10.81
CA GLN A 484 12.82 8.69 -10.97
C GLN A 484 12.61 8.33 -12.44
N LEU A 485 13.53 7.56 -12.99
CA LEU A 485 13.45 7.00 -14.33
C LEU A 485 13.40 5.48 -14.23
N THR A 486 12.49 4.85 -14.97
CA THR A 486 12.38 3.39 -15.05
C THR A 486 12.31 2.97 -16.51
N ALA A 487 13.15 2.05 -16.93
CA ALA A 487 13.09 1.38 -18.22
C ALA A 487 13.03 -0.14 -18.00
N PHE A 488 12.19 -0.83 -18.77
CA PHE A 488 12.04 -2.26 -18.66
C PHE A 488 11.72 -2.88 -20.03
N GLY A 489 12.44 -3.96 -20.34
CA GLY A 489 12.23 -4.79 -21.52
C GLY A 489 11.79 -6.19 -21.13
N ASN A 490 10.83 -6.74 -21.86
CA ASN A 490 10.33 -8.09 -21.70
C ASN A 490 10.26 -8.76 -23.09
N LEU A 491 10.92 -9.91 -23.24
CA LEU A 491 10.99 -10.65 -24.50
C LEU A 491 10.71 -12.13 -24.27
N GLU A 492 9.70 -12.67 -24.92
CA GLU A 492 9.42 -14.09 -24.96
C GLU A 492 10.40 -14.78 -25.93
N LEU A 493 11.23 -15.69 -25.41
CA LEU A 493 12.16 -16.49 -26.22
C LEU A 493 11.48 -17.73 -26.81
N VAL A 494 10.93 -18.54 -25.93
CA VAL A 494 10.13 -19.71 -26.25
C VAL A 494 8.78 -19.56 -25.54
N ASP A 495 7.83 -20.41 -25.87
CA ASP A 495 6.48 -20.29 -25.30
C ASP A 495 6.52 -20.15 -23.76
N LYS A 496 5.96 -19.05 -23.26
CA LYS A 496 5.86 -18.70 -21.82
C LYS A 496 7.17 -18.46 -21.08
N LEU A 497 8.32 -18.49 -21.75
CA LEU A 497 9.64 -18.19 -21.18
C LEU A 497 10.09 -16.81 -21.62
N PHE A 498 10.27 -15.91 -20.66
CA PHE A 498 10.62 -14.51 -20.89
C PHE A 498 12.00 -14.19 -20.34
N ILE A 499 12.79 -13.46 -21.11
CA ILE A 499 13.94 -12.70 -20.61
C ILE A 499 13.47 -11.30 -20.27
N GLN A 500 13.90 -10.83 -19.12
CA GLN A 500 13.54 -9.52 -18.58
C GLN A 500 14.80 -8.73 -18.25
N PHE A 501 14.77 -7.44 -18.56
CA PHE A 501 15.82 -6.50 -18.21
C PHE A 501 15.20 -5.22 -17.68
N SER A 502 15.76 -4.66 -16.61
CA SER A 502 15.27 -3.42 -15.99
C SER A 502 16.41 -2.51 -15.58
N PHE A 503 16.18 -1.23 -15.78
CA PHE A 503 16.97 -0.13 -15.23
C PHE A 503 16.04 0.81 -14.47
N LYS A 504 16.40 1.19 -13.24
CA LYS A 504 15.72 2.23 -12.47
C LYS A 504 16.73 3.14 -11.82
N GLN A 505 16.47 4.44 -11.88
CA GLN A 505 17.30 5.46 -11.28
C GLN A 505 16.44 6.42 -10.47
N LEU A 506 16.92 6.81 -9.29
CA LEU A 506 16.44 7.92 -8.50
C LEU A 506 17.57 8.94 -8.36
N TYR A 507 17.32 10.16 -8.80
CA TYR A 507 18.19 11.30 -8.59
C TYR A 507 17.46 12.35 -7.76
N ALA A 508 18.09 12.82 -6.68
CA ALA A 508 17.54 13.88 -5.85
C ALA A 508 18.62 14.91 -5.50
N LYS A 509 18.26 16.18 -5.64
CA LYS A 509 19.17 17.30 -5.37
C LYS A 509 18.42 18.49 -4.79
N GLY A 510 19.06 19.16 -3.83
CA GLY A 510 18.54 20.38 -3.24
C GLY A 510 18.35 20.27 -1.73
N ASN A 511 17.38 20.98 -1.21
CA ASN A 511 17.14 21.05 0.22
C ASN A 511 15.66 21.10 0.58
N GLU A 512 15.34 20.65 1.79
CA GLU A 512 14.00 20.75 2.39
C GLU A 512 14.14 20.90 3.91
N PHE A 513 13.13 21.51 4.54
CA PHE A 513 13.03 21.60 5.99
C PHE A 513 12.13 20.48 6.52
N LEU A 514 12.72 19.58 7.32
CA LEU A 514 11.99 18.51 7.96
C LEU A 514 11.42 18.96 9.31
N ASN A 515 10.19 18.59 9.56
CA ASN A 515 9.56 18.83 10.86
C ASN A 515 10.19 17.93 11.92
N GLN A 516 10.81 18.52 12.93
CA GLN A 516 11.18 17.82 14.16
C GLN A 516 9.99 17.86 15.12
N ARG A 517 9.59 16.71 15.62
CA ARG A 517 8.45 16.58 16.52
C ARG A 517 8.93 16.21 17.92
N ALA A 518 8.38 16.88 18.91
CA ALA A 518 8.43 16.49 20.31
C ALA A 518 7.36 15.44 20.62
N ASP A 519 7.25 15.08 21.89
CA ASP A 519 6.21 14.22 22.42
C ASP A 519 4.82 14.68 21.96
N TYR A 520 3.92 13.75 21.78
CA TYR A 520 2.54 13.96 21.26
C TYR A 520 2.48 14.53 19.84
N GLY A 521 3.59 14.50 19.08
CA GLY A 521 3.62 14.93 17.68
C GLY A 521 3.56 16.44 17.47
N VAL A 522 3.83 17.24 18.50
CA VAL A 522 3.95 18.71 18.40
C VAL A 522 5.22 19.03 17.62
N ILE A 523 5.11 19.89 16.60
CA ILE A 523 6.29 20.38 15.86
C ILE A 523 6.99 21.41 16.74
N ASN A 524 8.23 21.13 17.13
CA ASN A 524 9.05 22.02 17.95
C ASN A 524 10.17 22.69 17.17
N ASN A 525 10.59 22.14 16.03
CA ASN A 525 11.65 22.69 15.20
C ASN A 525 11.55 22.24 13.74
N PHE A 526 12.32 22.89 12.86
CA PHE A 526 12.50 22.56 11.45
C PHE A 526 13.98 22.41 11.15
N ILE A 527 14.40 21.23 10.69
CA ILE A 527 15.79 20.91 10.36
C ILE A 527 16.01 21.04 8.87
N LEU A 528 16.95 21.90 8.49
CA LEU A 528 17.42 21.97 7.10
C LEU A 528 18.16 20.69 6.74
N THR A 529 17.67 19.99 5.73
CA THR A 529 18.28 18.77 5.22
C THR A 529 18.63 18.97 3.75
N ASN A 530 19.90 18.73 3.42
CA ASN A 530 20.39 18.78 2.06
C ASN A 530 20.39 17.39 1.44
N TYR A 531 20.12 17.34 0.14
CA TYR A 531 20.08 16.12 -0.65
C TYR A 531 20.94 16.26 -1.90
N ASN A 532 21.78 15.28 -2.14
CA ASN A 532 22.55 15.15 -3.36
C ASN A 532 22.87 13.65 -3.56
N LEU A 533 21.91 12.94 -4.11
CA LEU A 533 21.91 11.49 -4.09
C LEU A 533 21.54 10.94 -5.48
N ASN A 534 22.19 9.84 -5.84
CA ASN A 534 21.88 9.07 -7.04
C ASN A 534 21.83 7.58 -6.67
N ASP A 535 20.63 7.00 -6.73
CA ASP A 535 20.37 5.58 -6.58
C ASP A 535 20.06 4.97 -7.94
N HIS A 536 20.62 3.80 -8.24
CA HIS A 536 20.28 3.09 -9.46
C HIS A 536 20.23 1.58 -9.25
N ILE A 537 19.29 0.94 -9.94
CA ILE A 537 19.12 -0.50 -9.94
C ILE A 537 19.18 -0.99 -11.37
N ILE A 538 20.04 -1.95 -11.62
CA ILE A 538 20.11 -2.72 -12.86
C ILE A 538 19.70 -4.15 -12.54
N SER A 539 18.76 -4.68 -13.31
CA SER A 539 18.24 -6.02 -13.04
C SER A 539 18.11 -6.82 -14.32
N GLY A 540 18.45 -8.09 -14.25
CA GLY A 540 18.23 -9.08 -15.31
C GLY A 540 17.54 -10.30 -14.74
N GLY A 541 16.66 -10.95 -15.51
CA GLY A 541 15.94 -12.11 -15.01
C GLY A 541 15.28 -12.95 -16.08
N ILE A 542 14.85 -14.13 -15.64
CA ILE A 542 14.08 -15.09 -16.42
C ILE A 542 12.77 -15.36 -15.70
N LEU A 543 11.67 -15.22 -16.41
CA LEU A 543 10.34 -15.58 -15.95
C LEU A 543 9.78 -16.71 -16.81
N TYR A 544 9.41 -17.82 -16.19
CA TYR A 544 8.75 -18.92 -16.85
C TYR A 544 7.34 -19.14 -16.29
N ASN A 545 6.33 -18.85 -17.11
CA ASN A 545 4.93 -19.09 -16.79
C ASN A 545 4.55 -20.51 -17.20
N ILE A 546 4.74 -21.49 -16.32
CA ILE A 546 4.45 -22.90 -16.58
C ILE A 546 2.99 -23.07 -17.01
N ASN A 547 2.08 -22.45 -16.25
CA ASN A 547 0.66 -22.32 -16.58
C ASN A 547 0.07 -21.06 -15.92
N LYS A 548 -1.27 -20.90 -15.97
CA LYS A 548 -1.93 -19.73 -15.36
C LYS A 548 -1.77 -19.61 -13.84
N ASN A 549 -1.50 -20.72 -13.18
CA ASN A 549 -1.42 -20.83 -11.72
C ASN A 549 0.00 -21.01 -11.21
N VAL A 550 0.98 -21.29 -12.10
CA VAL A 550 2.36 -21.64 -11.70
C VAL A 550 3.34 -20.83 -12.51
N TYR A 551 4.23 -20.14 -11.83
CA TYR A 551 5.37 -19.47 -12.43
C TYR A 551 6.66 -19.69 -11.62
N ALA A 552 7.79 -19.69 -12.33
CA ALA A 552 9.12 -19.63 -11.77
C ALA A 552 9.81 -18.34 -12.22
N ASN A 553 10.51 -17.67 -11.31
CA ASN A 553 11.23 -16.44 -11.58
C ASN A 553 12.62 -16.51 -10.98
N VAL A 554 13.64 -16.16 -11.76
CA VAL A 554 15.02 -15.98 -11.32
C VAL A 554 15.44 -14.58 -11.70
N GLN A 555 15.96 -13.82 -10.74
CA GLN A 555 16.40 -12.43 -10.96
C GLN A 555 17.74 -12.18 -10.30
N TYR A 556 18.56 -11.39 -10.96
CA TYR A 556 19.74 -10.77 -10.37
C TYR A 556 19.58 -9.26 -10.42
N ASN A 557 19.73 -8.64 -9.26
CA ASN A 557 19.56 -7.21 -9.07
C ASN A 557 20.87 -6.63 -8.53
N TRP A 558 21.35 -5.58 -9.16
CA TRP A 558 22.47 -4.78 -8.70
C TRP A 558 21.97 -3.37 -8.38
N TRP A 559 22.13 -2.95 -7.14
CA TRP A 559 21.74 -1.66 -6.63
C TRP A 559 22.96 -0.88 -6.16
N GLY A 560 23.22 0.29 -6.77
CA GLY A 560 24.24 1.24 -6.36
C GLY A 560 23.60 2.50 -5.80
N LYS A 561 24.11 2.96 -4.66
CA LYS A 561 23.72 4.20 -4.01
C LYS A 561 24.93 5.09 -3.82
N THR A 562 24.82 6.34 -4.29
CA THR A 562 25.90 7.33 -4.23
C THR A 562 25.37 8.62 -3.62
N PHE A 563 26.03 9.05 -2.55
CA PHE A 563 25.83 10.36 -1.94
C PHE A 563 26.99 11.26 -2.38
N ASN A 564 26.69 12.31 -3.15
CA ASN A 564 27.75 13.16 -3.71
C ASN A 564 28.40 14.07 -2.66
N ASP A 565 27.78 14.25 -1.49
CA ASP A 565 28.28 15.11 -0.41
C ASP A 565 29.05 14.33 0.69
N SER A 566 28.96 13.00 0.69
CA SER A 566 29.69 12.14 1.63
C SER A 566 30.08 10.82 0.99
N SER A 567 31.37 10.62 0.76
CA SER A 567 31.89 9.35 0.23
C SER A 567 31.66 8.15 1.16
N ASN A 568 31.40 8.41 2.44
CA ASN A 568 31.31 7.40 3.49
C ASN A 568 29.97 6.63 3.54
N SER A 569 29.01 6.99 2.70
CA SER A 569 27.69 6.36 2.66
C SER A 569 27.37 5.65 1.35
N ASN A 570 28.35 5.58 0.43
CA ASN A 570 28.21 4.92 -0.86
C ASN A 570 28.27 3.42 -0.71
N PHE A 571 27.35 2.70 -1.36
CA PHE A 571 27.36 1.24 -1.33
C PHE A 571 26.84 0.61 -2.61
N ASN A 572 27.21 -0.63 -2.82
CA ASN A 572 26.63 -1.51 -3.81
C ASN A 572 26.02 -2.73 -3.12
N TYR A 573 24.83 -3.09 -3.55
CA TYR A 573 24.08 -4.23 -3.02
C TYR A 573 23.61 -5.11 -4.18
N ASN A 574 23.87 -6.40 -4.05
CA ASN A 574 23.49 -7.40 -5.05
C ASN A 574 22.52 -8.39 -4.44
N ARG A 575 21.48 -8.76 -5.18
CA ARG A 575 20.55 -9.82 -4.80
C ARG A 575 20.31 -10.79 -5.94
N LEU A 576 20.61 -12.06 -5.71
CA LEU A 576 20.09 -13.17 -6.51
C LEU A 576 18.80 -13.64 -5.85
N LEU A 577 17.73 -13.73 -6.62
CA LEU A 577 16.40 -14.14 -6.18
C LEU A 577 15.90 -15.31 -7.01
N PHE A 578 15.33 -16.30 -6.34
CA PHE A 578 14.53 -17.37 -6.95
C PHE A 578 13.16 -17.44 -6.28
N ILE A 579 12.09 -17.47 -7.09
CA ILE A 579 10.72 -17.65 -6.65
C ILE A 579 10.05 -18.71 -7.52
N LEU A 580 9.45 -19.71 -6.89
CA LEU A 580 8.46 -20.60 -7.49
C LEU A 580 7.12 -20.35 -6.78
N SER A 581 6.10 -20.01 -7.54
CA SER A 581 4.76 -19.71 -6.99
C SER A 581 3.71 -20.61 -7.63
N VAL A 582 2.86 -21.19 -6.78
CA VAL A 582 1.81 -22.12 -7.18
C VAL A 582 0.49 -21.69 -6.53
N LYS A 583 -0.55 -21.46 -7.33
CA LYS A 583 -1.92 -21.30 -6.86
C LYS A 583 -2.63 -22.65 -7.01
N LEU A 584 -3.12 -23.19 -5.90
CA LEU A 584 -3.81 -24.47 -5.83
C LEU A 584 -5.30 -24.33 -6.16
#